data_d2709486aff40b81acad8a96f61d1dbc
#
_entry.id   d2709486aff40b81acad8a96f61d1dbc
#
_cell.length_a   1.000
_cell.length_b   1.000
_cell.length_c   1.000
_cell.angle_alpha   90.00
_cell.angle_beta   90.00
_cell.angle_gamma   90.00
#
_symmetry.space_group_name_H-M   'P 1'
#
loop_
_entity.id
_entity.type
_entity.pdbx_description
1 polymer ?
#
loop_
_entity_poly.entity_id
_entity_poly.type
_entity_poly.pdbx_seq_one_letter_code
_entity_poly.pdbx_strand_id
1 'polypeptide(L)'
;MAKIEDIQAALRDCSIDAWLFCDHHHRDPIAYRLLGLPESLMVSRRWFYLIPAHGEPVKLLHRIEPFHLDSLPGNKRVYAAWQELVDNLRAMLSGVRDVAMQFSPNNMIFTVSVVDGGTVDLIRSLGKNVASSADLVAKFEATWTEDQIRSHFAARDSIDALMDAVFREIGHRARSRGTSEFEIQQWLVEAFRREDLVADGPPIVAVNQNSGNPHYVPTSDHSAQIGEGDFVLLDVWGKKNVPGAVYYDISWTGFVGHSLPDRVREIFEIVRRSRDAGIDRVRTSITTGKRLCGWEVDKAARDVLQAAGYGQYLNNRVGHSIGTEVHGNGANMDNFESHDEREVIPNTCFSIEPGIYLPEFGLRSEVNMLVRTGAAEVTGRIQQEVVLI
;
A
#
# COMPACT_ATOMS: atom_id res chain seq x y z
N MET A 1 -1.53 17.81 -4.54
CA MET A 1 -2.65 18.16 -5.42
C MET A 1 -2.25 17.87 -6.86
N ALA A 2 -2.99 17.02 -7.55
CA ALA A 2 -2.78 16.74 -8.97
C ALA A 2 -3.24 17.95 -9.80
N LYS A 3 -2.50 18.29 -10.86
CA LYS A 3 -2.91 19.37 -11.78
C LYS A 3 -4.01 18.86 -12.71
N ILE A 4 -4.96 19.70 -13.02
CA ILE A 4 -6.09 19.33 -13.90
C ILE A 4 -5.59 18.86 -15.27
N GLU A 5 -4.59 19.53 -15.83
CA GLU A 5 -4.00 19.19 -17.12
C GLU A 5 -3.37 17.80 -17.13
N ASP A 6 -2.73 17.39 -16.02
CA ASP A 6 -2.14 16.07 -15.86
C ASP A 6 -3.23 14.98 -15.76
N ILE A 7 -4.34 15.28 -15.05
CA ILE A 7 -5.50 14.39 -14.98
C ILE A 7 -6.13 14.23 -16.36
N GLN A 8 -6.31 15.33 -17.09
CA GLN A 8 -6.85 15.30 -18.45
C GLN A 8 -5.98 14.53 -19.43
N ALA A 9 -4.64 14.65 -19.29
CA ALA A 9 -3.70 13.86 -20.08
C ALA A 9 -3.85 12.36 -19.78
N ALA A 10 -3.90 12.00 -18.48
CA ALA A 10 -4.09 10.62 -18.07
C ALA A 10 -5.43 10.01 -18.56
N LEU A 11 -6.49 10.79 -18.54
CA LEU A 11 -7.80 10.37 -19.08
C LEU A 11 -7.72 10.04 -20.59
N ARG A 12 -7.02 10.88 -21.35
CA ARG A 12 -6.81 10.63 -22.79
C ARG A 12 -5.98 9.38 -23.03
N ASP A 13 -4.90 9.18 -22.25
CA ASP A 13 -4.05 7.98 -22.34
C ASP A 13 -4.85 6.70 -22.09
N CYS A 14 -5.80 6.75 -21.14
CA CYS A 14 -6.67 5.63 -20.79
C CYS A 14 -7.94 5.52 -21.65
N SER A 15 -8.18 6.45 -22.61
CA SER A 15 -9.39 6.51 -23.42
C SER A 15 -10.68 6.61 -22.58
N ILE A 16 -10.65 7.35 -21.47
CA ILE A 16 -11.77 7.64 -20.57
C ILE A 16 -12.20 9.09 -20.80
N ASP A 17 -13.51 9.31 -20.97
CA ASP A 17 -14.03 10.63 -21.34
C ASP A 17 -13.97 11.64 -20.18
N ALA A 18 -14.13 11.18 -18.92
CA ALA A 18 -14.10 12.05 -17.75
C ALA A 18 -13.84 11.27 -16.45
N TRP A 19 -13.37 11.98 -15.43
CA TRP A 19 -13.32 11.51 -14.05
C TRP A 19 -14.32 12.29 -13.20
N LEU A 20 -15.28 11.59 -12.60
CA LEU A 20 -16.29 12.14 -11.72
C LEU A 20 -15.93 11.83 -10.26
N PHE A 21 -15.49 12.86 -9.54
CA PHE A 21 -15.36 12.83 -8.11
C PHE A 21 -16.68 13.17 -7.44
N CYS A 22 -17.01 12.52 -6.35
CA CYS A 22 -18.19 12.85 -5.55
C CYS A 22 -17.95 12.50 -4.10
N ASP A 23 -18.50 13.29 -3.20
CA ASP A 23 -18.41 12.98 -1.77
C ASP A 23 -19.65 13.44 -1.00
N HIS A 24 -19.81 12.82 0.17
CA HIS A 24 -20.76 13.11 1.21
C HIS A 24 -20.21 12.60 2.53
N HIS A 25 -19.98 13.49 3.50
CA HIS A 25 -19.41 13.16 4.81
C HIS A 25 -17.98 12.57 4.79
N HIS A 26 -17.09 13.09 3.92
CA HIS A 26 -15.68 12.66 3.83
C HIS A 26 -15.50 11.15 3.58
N ARG A 27 -16.38 10.54 2.77
CA ARG A 27 -16.30 9.12 2.43
C ARG A 27 -15.23 8.81 1.37
N ASP A 28 -14.83 9.83 0.60
CA ASP A 28 -13.82 9.69 -0.46
C ASP A 28 -12.51 10.41 -0.10
N PRO A 29 -11.66 9.84 0.76
CA PRO A 29 -10.38 10.47 1.13
C PRO A 29 -9.44 10.62 -0.07
N ILE A 30 -9.60 9.80 -1.13
CA ILE A 30 -8.82 9.88 -2.37
C ILE A 30 -9.11 11.21 -3.07
N ALA A 31 -10.39 11.59 -3.17
CA ALA A 31 -10.77 12.87 -3.76
C ALA A 31 -10.13 14.04 -3.01
N TYR A 32 -10.11 14.02 -1.67
CA TYR A 32 -9.51 15.09 -0.88
C TYR A 32 -8.01 15.20 -1.12
N ARG A 33 -7.27 14.09 -1.14
CA ARG A 33 -5.83 14.10 -1.41
C ARG A 33 -5.50 14.56 -2.82
N LEU A 34 -6.17 14.01 -3.82
CA LEU A 34 -5.91 14.33 -5.23
C LEU A 34 -6.26 15.78 -5.58
N LEU A 35 -7.39 16.26 -5.10
CA LEU A 35 -7.88 17.62 -5.38
C LEU A 35 -7.30 18.68 -4.42
N GLY A 36 -6.62 18.27 -3.35
CA GLY A 36 -6.09 19.17 -2.33
C GLY A 36 -7.18 19.89 -1.54
N LEU A 37 -8.28 19.19 -1.25
CA LEU A 37 -9.38 19.73 -0.48
C LEU A 37 -9.08 19.61 1.03
N PRO A 38 -9.44 20.62 1.84
CA PRO A 38 -9.23 20.56 3.28
C PRO A 38 -10.23 19.59 3.94
N GLU A 39 -9.73 18.69 4.77
CA GLU A 39 -10.55 17.73 5.53
C GLU A 39 -11.39 18.40 6.64
N SER A 40 -11.05 19.63 7.00
CA SER A 40 -11.77 20.40 8.04
C SER A 40 -13.12 20.97 7.59
N LEU A 41 -13.47 20.91 6.32
CA LEU A 41 -14.75 21.39 5.81
C LEU A 41 -15.90 20.51 6.33
N MET A 42 -17.00 21.15 6.76
CA MET A 42 -18.22 20.42 7.05
C MET A 42 -18.90 20.04 5.73
N VAL A 43 -19.00 18.76 5.44
CA VAL A 43 -19.67 18.23 4.23
C VAL A 43 -20.89 17.43 4.63
N SER A 44 -22.05 18.10 4.65
CA SER A 44 -23.33 17.48 4.99
C SER A 44 -24.25 17.27 3.77
N ARG A 45 -23.82 17.72 2.61
CA ARG A 45 -24.52 17.59 1.32
C ARG A 45 -23.58 17.03 0.25
N ARG A 46 -24.15 16.29 -0.70
CA ARG A 46 -23.39 15.72 -1.81
C ARG A 46 -22.84 16.82 -2.70
N TRP A 47 -21.57 16.69 -3.06
CA TRP A 47 -20.97 17.46 -4.14
C TRP A 47 -20.43 16.53 -5.21
N PHE A 48 -20.31 17.08 -6.44
CA PHE A 48 -19.73 16.38 -7.58
C PHE A 48 -18.76 17.31 -8.30
N TYR A 49 -17.65 16.74 -8.75
CA TYR A 49 -16.67 17.46 -9.54
C TYR A 49 -16.26 16.61 -10.74
N LEU A 50 -16.62 17.07 -11.94
CA LEU A 50 -16.33 16.42 -13.21
C LEU A 50 -15.10 17.05 -13.83
N ILE A 51 -14.08 16.24 -14.10
CA ILE A 51 -12.91 16.62 -14.89
C ILE A 51 -13.02 15.87 -16.22
N PRO A 52 -13.39 16.54 -17.32
CA PRO A 52 -13.45 15.91 -18.65
C PRO A 52 -12.05 15.76 -19.24
N ALA A 53 -11.82 14.78 -20.11
CA ALA A 53 -10.57 14.60 -20.86
C ALA A 53 -10.23 15.83 -21.73
N HIS A 54 -11.27 16.57 -22.14
CA HIS A 54 -11.18 17.82 -22.90
C HIS A 54 -12.17 18.86 -22.39
N GLY A 55 -11.75 20.12 -22.29
CA GLY A 55 -12.59 21.23 -21.85
C GLY A 55 -12.46 21.58 -20.38
N GLU A 56 -13.35 22.41 -19.87
CA GLU A 56 -13.31 22.91 -18.51
C GLU A 56 -14.00 21.95 -17.53
N PRO A 57 -13.46 21.79 -16.32
CA PRO A 57 -14.13 21.07 -15.24
C PRO A 57 -15.47 21.70 -14.84
N VAL A 58 -16.34 20.90 -14.22
CA VAL A 58 -17.65 21.36 -13.75
C VAL A 58 -17.86 20.92 -12.31
N LYS A 59 -18.24 21.87 -11.46
CA LYS A 59 -18.59 21.68 -10.05
C LYS A 59 -20.11 21.65 -9.90
N LEU A 60 -20.64 20.71 -9.15
CA LEU A 60 -22.05 20.66 -8.77
C LEU A 60 -22.17 20.60 -7.25
N LEU A 61 -22.76 21.62 -6.67
CA LEU A 61 -22.80 21.87 -5.25
C LEU A 61 -24.24 22.08 -4.75
N HIS A 62 -24.50 21.68 -3.52
CA HIS A 62 -25.79 22.00 -2.90
C HIS A 62 -25.83 23.47 -2.49
N ARG A 63 -27.01 24.08 -2.56
CA ARG A 63 -27.24 25.51 -2.26
C ARG A 63 -26.83 25.92 -0.83
N ILE A 64 -26.86 24.99 0.13
CA ILE A 64 -26.44 25.23 1.51
C ILE A 64 -24.91 25.28 1.67
N GLU A 65 -24.19 24.57 0.81
CA GLU A 65 -22.73 24.41 0.85
C GLU A 65 -22.07 24.78 -0.49
N PRO A 66 -22.30 26.01 -1.01
CA PRO A 66 -21.92 26.38 -2.38
C PRO A 66 -20.43 26.68 -2.55
N PHE A 67 -19.63 26.65 -1.48
CA PHE A 67 -18.23 27.10 -1.47
C PHE A 67 -17.21 25.96 -1.38
N HIS A 68 -17.64 24.70 -1.20
CA HIS A 68 -16.75 23.56 -0.91
C HIS A 68 -15.66 23.32 -1.94
N LEU A 69 -15.91 23.63 -3.22
CA LEU A 69 -14.95 23.45 -4.32
C LEU A 69 -14.45 24.77 -4.90
N ASP A 70 -14.48 25.88 -4.15
CA ASP A 70 -14.09 27.20 -4.68
C ASP A 70 -12.59 27.31 -4.97
N SER A 71 -11.75 26.49 -4.30
CA SER A 71 -10.33 26.37 -4.57
C SER A 71 -10.02 25.70 -5.92
N LEU A 72 -10.97 24.99 -6.50
CA LEU A 72 -10.78 24.27 -7.76
C LEU A 72 -11.23 25.12 -8.96
N PRO A 73 -10.64 24.92 -10.14
CA PRO A 73 -11.11 25.59 -11.38
C PRO A 73 -12.43 24.99 -11.89
N GLY A 74 -13.04 25.65 -12.86
CA GLY A 74 -14.20 25.17 -13.60
C GLY A 74 -15.53 25.84 -13.27
N ASN A 75 -16.52 25.55 -14.08
CA ASN A 75 -17.85 26.13 -14.02
C ASN A 75 -18.65 25.60 -12.84
N LYS A 76 -19.33 26.49 -12.10
CA LYS A 76 -20.13 26.13 -10.93
C LYS A 76 -21.61 25.99 -11.30
N ARG A 77 -22.22 24.88 -10.86
CA ARG A 77 -23.66 24.65 -10.87
C ARG A 77 -24.13 24.43 -9.43
N VAL A 78 -25.37 24.82 -9.14
CA VAL A 78 -25.96 24.72 -7.80
C VAL A 78 -27.29 24.00 -7.91
N TYR A 79 -27.59 23.12 -6.93
CA TYR A 79 -28.86 22.43 -6.80
C TYR A 79 -29.43 22.55 -5.38
N ALA A 80 -30.72 22.36 -5.21
CA ALA A 80 -31.39 22.23 -3.93
C ALA A 80 -32.24 20.96 -3.88
N ALA A 81 -33.10 20.75 -4.89
CA ALA A 81 -33.98 19.59 -4.97
C ALA A 81 -33.28 18.40 -5.65
N TRP A 82 -33.74 17.16 -5.37
CA TRP A 82 -33.17 15.97 -5.97
C TRP A 82 -33.36 15.92 -7.50
N GLN A 83 -34.48 16.49 -8.01
CA GLN A 83 -34.73 16.62 -9.45
C GLN A 83 -33.64 17.51 -10.11
N GLU A 84 -33.35 18.69 -9.48
CA GLU A 84 -32.30 19.58 -9.93
C GLU A 84 -30.93 18.91 -9.93
N LEU A 85 -30.64 18.07 -8.92
CA LEU A 85 -29.41 17.28 -8.87
C LEU A 85 -29.29 16.37 -10.11
N VAL A 86 -30.34 15.59 -10.39
CA VAL A 86 -30.36 14.63 -11.51
C VAL A 86 -30.24 15.35 -12.85
N ASP A 87 -30.95 16.46 -13.04
CA ASP A 87 -30.92 17.24 -14.27
C ASP A 87 -29.55 17.91 -14.49
N ASN A 88 -28.93 18.41 -13.42
CA ASN A 88 -27.57 18.94 -13.51
C ASN A 88 -26.55 17.85 -13.82
N LEU A 89 -26.62 16.68 -13.19
CA LEU A 89 -25.74 15.55 -13.51
C LEU A 89 -25.90 15.11 -14.96
N ARG A 90 -27.13 15.03 -15.48
CA ARG A 90 -27.40 14.71 -16.88
C ARG A 90 -26.76 15.75 -17.82
N ALA A 91 -26.88 17.03 -17.48
CA ALA A 91 -26.30 18.12 -18.26
C ALA A 91 -24.76 18.13 -18.20
N MET A 92 -24.15 17.88 -17.02
CA MET A 92 -22.69 17.80 -16.85
C MET A 92 -22.09 16.64 -17.63
N LEU A 93 -22.78 15.50 -17.66
CA LEU A 93 -22.35 14.30 -18.35
C LEU A 93 -22.77 14.25 -19.83
N SER A 94 -23.32 15.35 -20.37
CA SER A 94 -23.64 15.42 -21.81
C SER A 94 -22.36 15.27 -22.63
N GLY A 95 -22.37 14.35 -23.61
CA GLY A 95 -21.19 14.02 -24.42
C GLY A 95 -20.17 13.08 -23.76
N VAL A 96 -20.31 12.75 -22.48
CA VAL A 96 -19.50 11.72 -21.78
C VAL A 96 -20.20 10.37 -21.95
N ARG A 97 -19.46 9.36 -22.34
CA ARG A 97 -19.90 7.96 -22.37
C ARG A 97 -19.27 7.15 -21.23
N ASP A 98 -17.95 7.17 -21.15
CA ASP A 98 -17.15 6.44 -20.19
C ASP A 98 -16.67 7.39 -19.09
N VAL A 99 -17.12 7.17 -17.84
CA VAL A 99 -16.78 8.01 -16.68
C VAL A 99 -16.08 7.20 -15.62
N ALA A 100 -14.86 7.59 -15.26
CA ALA A 100 -14.14 7.01 -14.13
C ALA A 100 -14.75 7.50 -12.82
N MET A 101 -14.88 6.61 -11.87
CA MET A 101 -15.25 6.90 -10.47
C MET A 101 -14.43 6.01 -9.54
N GLN A 102 -14.32 6.38 -8.26
CA GLN A 102 -13.69 5.53 -7.24
C GLN A 102 -14.60 4.33 -6.95
N PHE A 103 -14.65 3.46 -7.91
CA PHE A 103 -15.46 2.25 -7.98
C PHE A 103 -14.60 1.10 -8.53
N SER A 104 -14.75 -0.09 -7.99
CA SER A 104 -14.11 -1.29 -8.52
C SER A 104 -15.17 -2.37 -8.79
N PRO A 105 -15.26 -2.90 -10.02
CA PRO A 105 -16.15 -4.02 -10.33
C PRO A 105 -15.90 -5.20 -9.39
N ASN A 106 -16.96 -5.78 -8.86
CA ASN A 106 -16.90 -6.89 -7.90
C ASN A 106 -16.06 -6.58 -6.64
N ASN A 107 -15.79 -5.31 -6.38
CA ASN A 107 -14.94 -4.83 -5.28
C ASN A 107 -13.52 -5.43 -5.28
N MET A 108 -12.96 -5.76 -6.45
CA MET A 108 -11.65 -6.41 -6.56
C MET A 108 -10.51 -5.51 -6.09
N ILE A 109 -10.62 -4.19 -6.26
CA ILE A 109 -9.68 -3.20 -5.69
C ILE A 109 -10.44 -2.41 -4.63
N PHE A 110 -10.67 -3.03 -3.49
CA PHE A 110 -11.51 -2.48 -2.42
C PHE A 110 -10.98 -1.16 -1.84
N THR A 111 -9.66 -0.94 -1.85
CA THR A 111 -9.02 0.30 -1.37
C THR A 111 -9.37 1.54 -2.19
N VAL A 112 -9.80 1.35 -3.44
CA VAL A 112 -10.23 2.44 -4.32
C VAL A 112 -11.77 2.49 -4.42
N SER A 113 -12.49 1.45 -4.03
CA SER A 113 -13.94 1.34 -4.20
C SER A 113 -14.70 2.04 -3.04
N VAL A 114 -14.63 3.38 -2.99
CA VAL A 114 -15.20 4.20 -1.90
C VAL A 114 -16.49 4.92 -2.26
N VAL A 115 -16.85 4.99 -3.56
CA VAL A 115 -18.15 5.53 -4.00
C VAL A 115 -19.24 4.51 -3.72
N ASP A 116 -20.34 4.95 -3.11
CA ASP A 116 -21.46 4.07 -2.78
C ASP A 116 -22.20 3.55 -4.03
N GLY A 117 -22.76 2.34 -3.90
CA GLY A 117 -23.47 1.67 -5.00
C GLY A 117 -24.63 2.47 -5.57
N GLY A 118 -25.36 3.22 -4.71
CA GLY A 118 -26.50 4.05 -5.15
C GLY A 118 -26.04 5.23 -6.03
N THR A 119 -24.88 5.82 -5.76
CA THR A 119 -24.30 6.85 -6.62
C THR A 119 -23.85 6.25 -7.96
N VAL A 120 -23.22 5.09 -7.96
CA VAL A 120 -22.86 4.36 -9.19
C VAL A 120 -24.12 4.06 -10.04
N ASP A 121 -25.18 3.56 -9.41
CA ASP A 121 -26.44 3.26 -10.06
C ASP A 121 -27.12 4.51 -10.63
N LEU A 122 -27.07 5.64 -9.90
CA LEU A 122 -27.57 6.93 -10.40
C LEU A 122 -26.85 7.31 -11.70
N ILE A 123 -25.52 7.25 -11.74
CA ILE A 123 -24.75 7.63 -12.94
C ILE A 123 -25.03 6.67 -14.09
N ARG A 124 -25.13 5.36 -13.83
CA ARG A 124 -25.54 4.36 -14.83
C ARG A 124 -26.94 4.61 -15.37
N SER A 125 -27.90 5.01 -14.52
CA SER A 125 -29.27 5.33 -14.92
C SER A 125 -29.36 6.54 -15.88
N LEU A 126 -28.33 7.38 -15.92
CA LEU A 126 -28.16 8.47 -16.88
C LEU A 126 -27.57 8.01 -18.22
N GLY A 127 -27.41 6.69 -18.42
CA GLY A 127 -26.88 6.09 -19.65
C GLY A 127 -25.36 6.18 -19.76
N LYS A 128 -24.64 6.23 -18.62
CA LYS A 128 -23.18 6.29 -18.60
C LYS A 128 -22.57 4.94 -18.25
N ASN A 129 -21.43 4.65 -18.85
CA ASN A 129 -20.59 3.52 -18.44
C ASN A 129 -19.66 4.00 -17.31
N VAL A 130 -19.80 3.39 -16.12
CA VAL A 130 -18.94 3.69 -14.98
C VAL A 130 -17.74 2.76 -15.00
N ALA A 131 -16.55 3.34 -15.25
CA ALA A 131 -15.27 2.67 -15.22
C ALA A 131 -14.59 2.82 -13.85
N SER A 132 -13.68 1.91 -13.52
CA SER A 132 -12.82 2.05 -12.34
C SER A 132 -11.81 3.18 -12.54
N SER A 133 -11.58 3.97 -11.50
CA SER A 133 -10.49 4.94 -11.44
C SER A 133 -9.19 4.36 -10.87
N ALA A 134 -9.10 3.05 -10.63
CA ALA A 134 -7.99 2.44 -9.89
C ALA A 134 -6.61 2.74 -10.50
N ASP A 135 -6.47 2.68 -11.83
CA ASP A 135 -5.20 2.99 -12.50
C ASP A 135 -4.87 4.50 -12.45
N LEU A 136 -5.91 5.36 -12.53
CA LEU A 136 -5.73 6.81 -12.36
C LEU A 136 -5.28 7.14 -10.93
N VAL A 137 -5.91 6.53 -9.93
CA VAL A 137 -5.51 6.68 -8.52
C VAL A 137 -4.08 6.21 -8.31
N ALA A 138 -3.71 5.04 -8.83
CA ALA A 138 -2.35 4.53 -8.77
C ALA A 138 -1.35 5.51 -9.40
N LYS A 139 -1.67 6.07 -10.58
CA LYS A 139 -0.83 7.06 -11.27
C LYS A 139 -0.57 8.32 -10.43
N PHE A 140 -1.58 8.83 -9.72
CA PHE A 140 -1.47 10.11 -9.02
C PHE A 140 -1.11 9.98 -7.53
N GLU A 141 -1.38 8.86 -6.88
CA GLU A 141 -1.06 8.66 -5.46
C GLU A 141 0.18 7.79 -5.23
N ALA A 142 0.47 6.84 -6.12
CA ALA A 142 1.57 5.90 -5.91
C ALA A 142 2.86 6.25 -6.64
N THR A 143 2.83 7.19 -7.60
CA THR A 143 4.04 7.63 -8.31
C THR A 143 4.84 8.60 -7.44
N TRP A 144 6.08 8.23 -7.14
CA TRP A 144 6.95 9.02 -6.29
C TRP A 144 7.73 10.09 -7.05
N THR A 145 7.89 11.23 -6.41
CA THR A 145 8.82 12.28 -6.80
C THR A 145 10.25 11.91 -6.40
N GLU A 146 11.25 12.60 -6.96
CA GLU A 146 12.66 12.39 -6.56
C GLU A 146 12.91 12.72 -5.07
N ASP A 147 12.17 13.66 -4.49
CA ASP A 147 12.24 13.96 -3.06
C ASP A 147 11.71 12.80 -2.22
N GLN A 148 10.62 12.19 -2.64
CA GLN A 148 10.07 11.01 -1.98
C GLN A 148 11.02 9.82 -2.09
N ILE A 149 11.62 9.59 -3.24
CA ILE A 149 12.63 8.55 -3.41
C ILE A 149 13.81 8.76 -2.47
N ARG A 150 14.31 10.01 -2.35
CA ARG A 150 15.37 10.34 -1.39
C ARG A 150 14.94 10.09 0.06
N SER A 151 13.69 10.41 0.40
CA SER A 151 13.16 10.16 1.75
C SER A 151 13.08 8.67 2.09
N HIS A 152 12.69 7.83 1.11
CA HIS A 152 12.68 6.38 1.25
C HIS A 152 14.07 5.82 1.53
N PHE A 153 15.07 6.22 0.75
CA PHE A 153 16.44 5.78 0.98
C PHE A 153 17.01 6.26 2.31
N ALA A 154 16.63 7.47 2.76
CA ALA A 154 17.02 7.95 4.09
C ALA A 154 16.35 7.15 5.23
N ALA A 155 15.09 6.73 5.07
CA ALA A 155 14.42 5.84 6.01
C ALA A 155 15.06 4.44 6.00
N ARG A 156 15.35 3.90 4.79
CA ARG A 156 16.06 2.62 4.62
C ARG A 156 17.39 2.60 5.39
N ASP A 157 18.23 3.62 5.23
CA ASP A 157 19.55 3.66 5.88
C ASP A 157 19.44 3.57 7.39
N SER A 158 18.48 4.29 7.99
CA SER A 158 18.21 4.22 9.42
C SER A 158 17.64 2.85 9.83
N ILE A 159 16.63 2.34 9.13
CA ILE A 159 15.97 1.06 9.49
C ILE A 159 16.93 -0.12 9.30
N ASP A 160 17.72 -0.18 8.22
CA ASP A 160 18.72 -1.23 8.02
C ASP A 160 19.77 -1.25 9.14
N ALA A 161 20.21 -0.08 9.62
CA ALA A 161 21.11 0.01 10.77
C ALA A 161 20.43 -0.45 12.08
N LEU A 162 19.15 -0.11 12.27
CA LEU A 162 18.37 -0.56 13.43
C LEU A 162 18.14 -2.07 13.41
N MET A 163 17.96 -2.69 12.24
CA MET A 163 17.82 -4.16 12.13
C MET A 163 19.08 -4.87 12.65
N ASP A 164 20.28 -4.41 12.31
CA ASP A 164 21.51 -4.96 12.86
C ASP A 164 21.63 -4.73 14.38
N ALA A 165 21.22 -3.55 14.83
CA ALA A 165 21.30 -3.18 16.24
C ALA A 165 20.31 -3.99 17.11
N VAL A 166 19.07 -4.20 16.64
CA VAL A 166 18.04 -4.91 17.41
C VAL A 166 18.37 -6.40 17.56
N PHE A 167 18.92 -7.08 16.54
CA PHE A 167 19.36 -8.46 16.68
C PHE A 167 20.50 -8.59 17.71
N ARG A 168 21.48 -7.67 17.71
CA ARG A 168 22.52 -7.63 18.76
C ARG A 168 21.94 -7.37 20.14
N GLU A 169 20.96 -6.47 20.26
CA GLU A 169 20.31 -6.16 21.54
C GLU A 169 19.52 -7.35 22.08
N ILE A 170 18.78 -8.06 21.22
CA ILE A 170 18.09 -9.31 21.60
C ILE A 170 19.11 -10.30 22.16
N GLY A 171 20.20 -10.58 21.45
CA GLY A 171 21.23 -11.51 21.88
C GLY A 171 21.91 -11.10 23.19
N HIS A 172 22.19 -9.80 23.37
CA HIS A 172 22.75 -9.28 24.60
C HIS A 172 21.81 -9.50 25.79
N ARG A 173 20.53 -9.16 25.64
CA ARG A 173 19.54 -9.29 26.72
C ARG A 173 19.21 -10.76 27.02
N ALA A 174 18.98 -11.57 25.99
CA ALA A 174 18.66 -13.00 26.15
C ALA A 174 19.74 -13.74 26.97
N ARG A 175 21.02 -13.39 26.74
CA ARG A 175 22.15 -14.01 27.48
C ARG A 175 22.41 -13.40 28.85
N SER A 176 21.89 -12.22 29.17
CA SER A 176 22.23 -11.53 30.45
C SER A 176 21.08 -11.51 31.45
N ARG A 177 19.99 -10.85 31.12
CA ARG A 177 18.86 -10.61 32.04
C ARG A 177 17.51 -11.14 31.57
N GLY A 178 17.49 -11.75 30.40
CA GLY A 178 16.24 -12.07 29.70
C GLY A 178 15.59 -10.83 29.07
N THR A 179 14.67 -11.05 28.15
CA THR A 179 13.88 -9.99 27.49
C THR A 179 12.58 -10.57 26.94
N SER A 180 11.65 -9.71 26.57
CA SER A 180 10.38 -10.09 25.94
C SER A 180 10.18 -9.37 24.61
N GLU A 181 9.22 -9.85 23.80
CA GLU A 181 8.81 -9.20 22.58
C GLU A 181 8.46 -7.72 22.81
N PHE A 182 7.70 -7.43 23.87
CA PHE A 182 7.31 -6.07 24.23
C PHE A 182 8.51 -5.19 24.59
N GLU A 183 9.46 -5.68 25.37
CA GLU A 183 10.66 -4.91 25.73
C GLU A 183 11.51 -4.57 24.51
N ILE A 184 11.63 -5.47 23.55
CA ILE A 184 12.36 -5.23 22.29
C ILE A 184 11.57 -4.27 21.38
N GLN A 185 10.26 -4.42 21.30
CA GLN A 185 9.40 -3.46 20.59
C GLN A 185 9.58 -2.03 21.15
N GLN A 186 9.55 -1.88 22.49
CA GLN A 186 9.75 -0.56 23.13
C GLN A 186 11.15 0.01 22.86
N TRP A 187 12.16 -0.84 22.79
CA TRP A 187 13.51 -0.45 22.39
C TRP A 187 13.55 0.09 20.95
N LEU A 188 12.85 -0.56 20.01
CA LEU A 188 12.71 -0.10 18.63
C LEU A 188 11.94 1.22 18.55
N VAL A 189 10.83 1.36 19.28
CA VAL A 189 10.05 2.62 19.32
C VAL A 189 10.90 3.79 19.79
N GLU A 190 11.74 3.57 20.82
CA GLU A 190 12.66 4.61 21.29
C GLU A 190 13.81 4.87 20.28
N ALA A 191 14.27 3.84 19.58
CA ALA A 191 15.26 4.00 18.52
C ALA A 191 14.70 4.80 17.33
N PHE A 192 13.44 4.60 16.96
CA PHE A 192 12.75 5.39 15.93
C PHE A 192 12.75 6.88 16.25
N ARG A 193 12.46 7.24 17.51
CA ARG A 193 12.50 8.65 17.93
C ARG A 193 13.88 9.27 17.79
N ARG A 194 14.94 8.52 18.11
CA ARG A 194 16.33 8.98 17.97
C ARG A 194 16.76 9.18 16.52
N GLU A 195 16.22 8.37 15.61
CA GLU A 195 16.50 8.40 14.19
C GLU A 195 15.55 9.32 13.38
N ASP A 196 14.68 10.06 14.06
CA ASP A 196 13.64 10.92 13.46
C ASP A 196 12.77 10.13 12.44
N LEU A 197 12.38 8.91 12.86
CA LEU A 197 11.46 8.04 12.13
C LEU A 197 10.07 8.10 12.75
N VAL A 198 9.05 8.00 11.90
CA VAL A 198 7.64 7.87 12.29
C VAL A 198 7.03 6.67 11.57
N ALA A 199 6.05 6.04 12.23
CA ALA A 199 5.23 4.98 11.70
C ALA A 199 3.78 5.14 12.20
N ASP A 200 2.84 4.51 11.53
CA ASP A 200 1.42 4.49 11.91
C ASP A 200 1.09 3.44 13.00
N GLY A 201 2.06 2.59 13.32
CA GLY A 201 1.99 1.60 14.39
C GLY A 201 3.38 1.25 14.94
N PRO A 202 3.45 0.55 16.07
CA PRO A 202 4.72 0.08 16.60
C PRO A 202 5.25 -1.09 15.76
N PRO A 203 6.60 -1.25 15.63
CA PRO A 203 7.19 -2.42 14.97
C PRO A 203 6.71 -3.73 15.57
N ILE A 204 6.59 -4.78 14.75
CA ILE A 204 6.25 -6.12 15.20
C ILE A 204 7.53 -6.85 15.65
N VAL A 205 7.47 -7.40 16.84
CA VAL A 205 8.46 -8.36 17.40
C VAL A 205 7.69 -9.60 17.80
N ALA A 206 7.92 -10.70 17.13
CA ALA A 206 7.15 -11.93 17.35
C ALA A 206 8.06 -13.15 17.46
N VAL A 207 7.77 -14.00 18.45
CA VAL A 207 8.58 -15.17 18.80
C VAL A 207 7.76 -16.44 18.58
N ASN A 208 8.36 -17.42 17.90
CA ASN A 208 7.78 -18.75 17.68
C ASN A 208 6.33 -18.66 17.16
N GLN A 209 5.37 -19.25 17.86
CA GLN A 209 3.96 -19.28 17.42
C GLN A 209 3.35 -17.88 17.21
N ASN A 210 3.82 -16.85 17.93
CA ASN A 210 3.31 -15.48 17.77
C ASN A 210 3.64 -14.93 16.39
N SER A 211 4.75 -15.34 15.78
CA SER A 211 5.11 -14.96 14.40
C SER A 211 4.18 -15.57 13.34
N GLY A 212 3.34 -16.54 13.72
CA GLY A 212 2.29 -17.10 12.87
C GLY A 212 1.12 -16.13 12.60
N ASN A 213 1.02 -15.04 13.35
CA ASN A 213 0.05 -13.96 13.12
C ASN A 213 0.76 -12.74 12.52
N PRO A 214 0.55 -12.41 11.22
CA PRO A 214 1.20 -11.26 10.58
C PRO A 214 0.92 -9.91 11.25
N HIS A 215 -0.18 -9.78 11.98
CA HIS A 215 -0.58 -8.56 12.69
C HIS A 215 -0.44 -8.71 14.21
N TYR A 216 0.49 -9.55 14.68
CA TYR A 216 0.76 -9.69 16.10
C TYR A 216 1.40 -8.42 16.66
N VAL A 217 0.82 -7.88 17.74
CA VAL A 217 1.37 -6.72 18.46
C VAL A 217 1.53 -7.11 19.93
N PRO A 218 2.76 -7.24 20.44
CA PRO A 218 2.98 -7.52 21.85
C PRO A 218 2.56 -6.34 22.73
N THR A 219 2.06 -6.64 23.92
CA THR A 219 1.72 -5.67 24.96
C THR A 219 2.45 -6.00 26.26
N SER A 220 2.45 -5.08 27.24
CA SER A 220 3.05 -5.30 28.55
C SER A 220 2.52 -6.55 29.24
N ASP A 221 1.23 -6.87 29.04
CA ASP A 221 0.52 -7.95 29.71
C ASP A 221 0.43 -9.22 28.84
N HIS A 222 0.73 -9.11 27.54
CA HIS A 222 0.67 -10.21 26.60
C HIS A 222 1.87 -10.16 25.66
N SER A 223 2.95 -10.85 26.08
CA SER A 223 4.24 -10.84 25.40
C SER A 223 5.03 -12.08 25.80
N ALA A 224 5.59 -12.78 24.81
CA ALA A 224 6.46 -13.93 25.09
C ALA A 224 7.86 -13.49 25.53
N GLN A 225 8.53 -14.33 26.32
CA GLN A 225 9.95 -14.17 26.62
C GLN A 225 10.78 -14.64 25.42
N ILE A 226 11.94 -14.02 25.22
CA ILE A 226 12.91 -14.37 24.18
C ILE A 226 14.13 -14.99 24.83
N GLY A 227 14.46 -16.25 24.48
CA GLY A 227 15.57 -17.00 25.03
C GLY A 227 16.21 -17.93 24.01
N GLU A 228 17.17 -18.72 24.51
CA GLU A 228 17.89 -19.73 23.70
C GLU A 228 16.90 -20.72 23.08
N GLY A 229 17.03 -20.97 21.78
CA GLY A 229 16.17 -21.86 21.01
C GLY A 229 14.96 -21.18 20.35
N ASP A 230 14.76 -19.89 20.54
CA ASP A 230 13.61 -19.20 19.99
C ASP A 230 13.87 -18.65 18.58
N PHE A 231 12.88 -18.82 17.71
CA PHE A 231 12.79 -18.14 16.42
C PHE A 231 12.16 -16.76 16.61
N VAL A 232 12.74 -15.74 15.99
CA VAL A 232 12.30 -14.34 16.09
C VAL A 232 11.98 -13.79 14.70
N LEU A 233 10.81 -13.20 14.53
CA LEU A 233 10.44 -12.38 13.37
C LEU A 233 10.36 -10.93 13.81
N LEU A 234 11.01 -10.08 13.05
CA LEU A 234 10.92 -8.63 13.16
C LEU A 234 10.29 -8.06 11.89
N ASP A 235 9.28 -7.22 12.04
CA ASP A 235 8.63 -6.51 10.96
C ASP A 235 8.63 -5.02 11.29
N VAL A 236 9.32 -4.24 10.46
CA VAL A 236 9.75 -2.88 10.81
C VAL A 236 9.52 -1.95 9.62
N TRP A 237 8.54 -1.09 9.77
CA TRP A 237 8.20 -0.07 8.76
C TRP A 237 8.28 1.34 9.35
N GLY A 238 8.73 2.28 8.54
CA GLY A 238 8.84 3.67 8.96
C GLY A 238 9.26 4.60 7.85
N LYS A 239 9.06 5.88 8.08
CA LYS A 239 9.49 6.96 7.18
C LYS A 239 10.12 8.10 7.97
N LYS A 240 10.89 8.95 7.30
CA LYS A 240 11.41 10.17 7.94
C LYS A 240 10.26 11.12 8.31
N ASN A 241 10.39 11.79 9.44
CA ASN A 241 9.42 12.75 9.96
C ASN A 241 9.47 14.08 9.21
N VAL A 242 9.25 14.02 7.89
CA VAL A 242 9.17 15.22 7.03
C VAL A 242 7.92 15.14 6.15
N PRO A 243 7.29 16.26 5.80
CA PRO A 243 6.10 16.27 4.96
C PRO A 243 6.32 15.57 3.62
N GLY A 244 5.40 14.67 3.26
CA GLY A 244 5.44 13.94 2.01
C GLY A 244 6.43 12.77 1.97
N ALA A 245 7.14 12.47 3.06
CA ALA A 245 8.02 11.30 3.14
C ALA A 245 7.25 9.99 2.90
N VAL A 246 7.92 9.02 2.30
CA VAL A 246 7.38 7.69 2.01
C VAL A 246 8.07 6.62 2.84
N TYR A 247 7.34 5.53 3.08
CA TYR A 247 7.78 4.44 3.94
C TYR A 247 8.89 3.59 3.32
N TYR A 248 9.68 2.97 4.19
CA TYR A 248 10.50 1.79 3.96
C TYR A 248 9.98 0.71 4.91
N ASP A 249 9.85 -0.53 4.42
CA ASP A 249 9.17 -1.63 5.10
C ASP A 249 9.91 -2.94 4.87
N ILE A 250 10.32 -3.62 5.95
CA ILE A 250 11.05 -4.89 5.87
C ILE A 250 10.72 -5.85 7.00
N SER A 251 10.66 -7.13 6.67
CA SER A 251 10.60 -8.22 7.65
C SER A 251 11.86 -9.08 7.57
N TRP A 252 12.51 -9.27 8.70
CA TRP A 252 13.68 -10.13 8.84
C TRP A 252 13.49 -11.15 9.98
N THR A 253 14.21 -12.26 9.88
CA THR A 253 14.12 -13.35 10.83
C THR A 253 15.46 -13.66 11.47
N GLY A 254 15.40 -14.05 12.74
CA GLY A 254 16.53 -14.46 13.54
C GLY A 254 16.22 -15.73 14.35
N PHE A 255 17.28 -16.35 14.88
CA PHE A 255 17.19 -17.48 15.79
C PHE A 255 18.18 -17.28 16.95
N VAL A 256 17.67 -17.35 18.16
CA VAL A 256 18.51 -17.22 19.35
C VAL A 256 19.22 -18.56 19.60
N GLY A 257 20.49 -18.62 19.22
CA GLY A 257 21.28 -19.87 19.38
C GLY A 257 22.48 -19.94 18.45
N HIS A 258 23.31 -20.94 18.67
CA HIS A 258 24.56 -21.16 17.93
C HIS A 258 24.39 -21.92 16.61
N SER A 259 23.25 -22.58 16.41
CA SER A 259 22.96 -23.34 15.20
C SER A 259 21.48 -23.28 14.86
N LEU A 260 21.20 -23.12 13.57
CA LEU A 260 19.82 -23.06 13.09
C LEU A 260 19.22 -24.46 12.96
N PRO A 261 18.01 -24.73 13.51
CA PRO A 261 17.32 -26.00 13.30
C PRO A 261 17.04 -26.24 11.80
N ASP A 262 17.18 -27.48 11.35
CA ASP A 262 16.99 -27.86 9.94
C ASP A 262 15.61 -27.45 9.41
N ARG A 263 14.58 -27.55 10.24
CA ARG A 263 13.20 -27.16 9.90
C ARG A 263 13.09 -25.67 9.58
N VAL A 264 13.72 -24.81 10.38
CA VAL A 264 13.74 -23.36 10.15
C VAL A 264 14.52 -23.03 8.88
N ARG A 265 15.65 -23.69 8.69
CA ARG A 265 16.49 -23.55 7.47
C ARG A 265 15.71 -23.92 6.21
N GLU A 266 15.02 -25.08 6.21
CA GLU A 266 14.20 -25.54 5.09
C GLU A 266 13.11 -24.52 4.71
N ILE A 267 12.34 -24.04 5.70
CA ILE A 267 11.26 -23.08 5.48
C ILE A 267 11.83 -21.74 4.97
N PHE A 268 12.92 -21.26 5.57
CA PHE A 268 13.57 -20.03 5.11
C PHE A 268 14.00 -20.12 3.64
N GLU A 269 14.62 -21.21 3.21
CA GLU A 269 15.04 -21.42 1.83
C GLU A 269 13.86 -21.42 0.84
N ILE A 270 12.71 -21.96 1.24
CA ILE A 270 11.49 -21.95 0.41
C ILE A 270 10.96 -20.53 0.29
N VAL A 271 10.83 -19.79 1.40
CA VAL A 271 10.36 -18.40 1.42
C VAL A 271 11.32 -17.47 0.66
N ARG A 272 12.64 -17.65 0.83
CA ARG A 272 13.67 -16.92 0.08
C ARG A 272 13.50 -17.10 -1.44
N ARG A 273 13.38 -18.35 -1.91
CA ARG A 273 13.14 -18.65 -3.34
C ARG A 273 11.84 -18.04 -3.84
N SER A 274 10.80 -18.03 -3.03
CA SER A 274 9.53 -17.39 -3.36
C SER A 274 9.70 -15.87 -3.53
N ARG A 275 10.34 -15.19 -2.59
CA ARG A 275 10.67 -13.76 -2.67
C ARG A 275 11.50 -13.46 -3.94
N ASP A 276 12.55 -14.23 -4.16
CA ASP A 276 13.46 -14.05 -5.30
C ASP A 276 12.72 -14.26 -6.63
N ALA A 277 11.77 -15.21 -6.73
CA ALA A 277 10.91 -15.39 -7.90
C ALA A 277 10.02 -14.16 -8.18
N GLY A 278 9.47 -13.53 -7.15
CA GLY A 278 8.75 -12.26 -7.28
C GLY A 278 9.66 -11.14 -7.81
N ILE A 279 10.84 -10.97 -7.23
CA ILE A 279 11.85 -10.00 -7.68
C ILE A 279 12.23 -10.21 -9.16
N ASP A 280 12.50 -11.45 -9.55
CA ASP A 280 12.88 -11.79 -10.92
C ASP A 280 11.74 -11.57 -11.92
N ARG A 281 10.49 -11.82 -11.51
CA ARG A 281 9.31 -11.52 -12.31
C ARG A 281 9.23 -10.03 -12.64
N VAL A 282 9.40 -9.17 -11.62
CA VAL A 282 9.40 -7.71 -11.80
C VAL A 282 10.55 -7.29 -12.72
N ARG A 283 11.79 -7.65 -12.39
CA ARG A 283 12.97 -7.28 -13.16
C ARG A 283 12.85 -7.67 -14.63
N THR A 284 12.45 -8.92 -14.89
CA THR A 284 12.29 -9.43 -16.25
C THR A 284 11.26 -8.65 -17.05
N SER A 285 10.10 -8.35 -16.46
CA SER A 285 9.05 -7.62 -17.16
C SER A 285 9.47 -6.18 -17.46
N ILE A 286 10.01 -5.46 -16.48
CA ILE A 286 10.41 -4.07 -16.63
C ILE A 286 11.56 -3.91 -17.64
N THR A 287 12.59 -4.76 -17.58
CA THR A 287 13.73 -4.68 -18.52
C THR A 287 13.36 -5.08 -19.95
N THR A 288 12.35 -5.93 -20.14
CA THR A 288 11.85 -6.31 -21.47
C THR A 288 10.73 -5.40 -21.98
N GLY A 289 10.30 -4.41 -21.21
CA GLY A 289 9.20 -3.51 -21.55
C GLY A 289 7.85 -4.20 -21.66
N LYS A 290 7.68 -5.36 -20.98
CA LYS A 290 6.40 -6.07 -20.95
C LYS A 290 5.51 -5.50 -19.85
N ARG A 291 4.25 -5.31 -20.16
CA ARG A 291 3.23 -4.97 -19.15
C ARG A 291 3.26 -5.98 -18.02
N LEU A 292 3.18 -5.49 -16.79
CA LEU A 292 3.18 -6.30 -15.58
C LEU A 292 2.05 -5.82 -14.67
N CYS A 293 1.20 -6.72 -14.24
CA CYS A 293 0.17 -6.46 -13.23
C CYS A 293 0.58 -7.01 -11.86
N GLY A 294 0.02 -6.45 -10.80
CA GLY A 294 0.34 -6.85 -9.43
C GLY A 294 0.11 -8.32 -9.16
N TRP A 295 -1.03 -8.89 -9.65
CA TRP A 295 -1.35 -10.30 -9.48
C TRP A 295 -0.30 -11.26 -10.08
N GLU A 296 0.43 -10.84 -11.10
CA GLU A 296 1.43 -11.68 -11.76
C GLU A 296 2.70 -11.85 -10.91
N VAL A 297 3.03 -10.86 -10.08
CA VAL A 297 4.14 -10.91 -9.12
C VAL A 297 3.78 -11.84 -7.97
N ASP A 298 2.58 -11.69 -7.39
CA ASP A 298 2.06 -12.61 -6.39
C ASP A 298 2.09 -14.05 -6.90
N LYS A 299 1.53 -14.28 -8.10
CA LYS A 299 1.50 -15.61 -8.69
C LYS A 299 2.89 -16.23 -8.81
N ALA A 300 3.89 -15.49 -9.27
CA ALA A 300 5.24 -15.99 -9.44
C ALA A 300 5.86 -16.43 -8.10
N ALA A 301 5.68 -15.62 -7.04
CA ALA A 301 6.15 -15.96 -5.70
C ALA A 301 5.34 -17.10 -5.07
N ARG A 302 4.01 -17.03 -5.15
CA ARG A 302 3.08 -18.00 -4.55
C ARG A 302 3.22 -19.41 -5.15
N ASP A 303 3.44 -19.51 -6.47
CA ASP A 303 3.65 -20.79 -7.14
C ASP A 303 4.82 -21.59 -6.52
N VAL A 304 5.89 -20.90 -6.05
CA VAL A 304 7.02 -21.55 -5.35
C VAL A 304 6.59 -22.16 -4.01
N LEU A 305 5.79 -21.43 -3.24
CA LEU A 305 5.28 -21.89 -1.93
C LEU A 305 4.31 -23.07 -2.10
N GLN A 306 3.43 -22.99 -3.08
CA GLN A 306 2.47 -24.06 -3.41
C GLN A 306 3.19 -25.31 -3.92
N ALA A 307 4.16 -25.17 -4.81
CA ALA A 307 4.94 -26.31 -5.34
C ALA A 307 5.75 -27.01 -4.25
N ALA A 308 6.16 -26.28 -3.20
CA ALA A 308 6.81 -26.83 -2.02
C ALA A 308 5.83 -27.51 -1.02
N GLY A 309 4.51 -27.50 -1.29
CA GLY A 309 3.48 -28.14 -0.46
C GLY A 309 2.94 -27.28 0.70
N TYR A 310 3.24 -25.97 0.73
CA TYR A 310 2.82 -25.06 1.81
C TYR A 310 1.60 -24.20 1.50
N GLY A 311 0.86 -24.49 0.43
CA GLY A 311 -0.29 -23.70 0.01
C GLY A 311 -1.36 -23.46 1.08
N GLN A 312 -1.52 -24.38 2.02
CA GLN A 312 -2.48 -24.26 3.14
C GLN A 312 -1.99 -23.39 4.30
N TYR A 313 -0.73 -22.94 4.28
CA TYR A 313 -0.11 -22.13 5.31
C TYR A 313 0.17 -20.70 4.86
N LEU A 314 -0.56 -20.22 3.84
CA LEU A 314 -0.46 -18.87 3.30
C LEU A 314 -1.62 -18.05 3.85
N ASN A 315 -1.34 -16.89 4.43
CA ASN A 315 -2.34 -16.08 5.12
C ASN A 315 -2.55 -14.69 4.51
N ASN A 316 -1.62 -14.21 3.67
CA ASN A 316 -1.63 -12.86 3.11
C ASN A 316 -1.23 -12.85 1.63
N ARG A 317 -1.51 -11.72 0.96
CA ARG A 317 -0.94 -11.38 -0.34
C ARG A 317 0.58 -11.32 -0.27
N VAL A 318 1.26 -11.40 -1.42
CA VAL A 318 2.73 -11.38 -1.49
C VAL A 318 3.31 -9.98 -1.32
N GLY A 319 2.49 -8.92 -1.45
CA GLY A 319 2.98 -7.58 -1.21
C GLY A 319 1.95 -6.49 -1.44
N HIS A 320 2.31 -5.29 -1.07
CA HIS A 320 1.45 -4.11 -1.18
C HIS A 320 2.21 -2.89 -1.71
N SER A 321 1.47 -1.95 -2.29
CA SER A 321 2.01 -0.65 -2.67
C SER A 321 2.49 0.12 -1.44
N ILE A 322 3.65 0.78 -1.57
CA ILE A 322 4.23 1.63 -0.54
C ILE A 322 4.19 3.09 -1.01
N GLY A 323 3.84 3.99 -0.11
CA GLY A 323 3.74 5.42 -0.39
C GLY A 323 3.94 6.29 0.85
N THR A 324 3.22 7.39 0.92
CA THR A 324 3.11 8.21 2.14
C THR A 324 2.37 7.48 3.27
N GLU A 325 1.64 6.44 2.93
CA GLU A 325 1.09 5.41 3.83
C GLU A 325 1.82 4.10 3.56
N VAL A 326 1.98 3.26 4.58
CA VAL A 326 2.66 1.96 4.43
C VAL A 326 1.92 1.09 3.42
N HIS A 327 0.58 1.07 3.47
CA HIS A 327 -0.29 0.47 2.48
C HIS A 327 -0.83 1.55 1.52
N GLY A 328 -0.08 1.83 0.46
CA GLY A 328 -0.43 2.86 -0.53
C GLY A 328 -1.51 2.41 -1.53
N ASN A 329 -1.93 3.34 -2.40
CA ASN A 329 -2.98 3.11 -3.41
C ASN A 329 -2.46 2.73 -4.81
N GLY A 330 -1.21 2.25 -4.92
CA GLY A 330 -0.69 1.65 -6.14
C GLY A 330 -1.10 0.18 -6.29
N ALA A 331 -0.55 -0.50 -7.30
CA ALA A 331 -0.76 -1.92 -7.50
C ALA A 331 -0.21 -2.73 -6.31
N ASN A 332 -1.03 -3.61 -5.77
CA ASN A 332 -0.62 -4.60 -4.78
C ASN A 332 -0.15 -5.88 -5.50
N MET A 333 0.83 -6.54 -4.93
CA MET A 333 1.27 -7.86 -5.40
C MET A 333 0.32 -8.90 -4.81
N ASP A 334 -0.88 -8.98 -5.42
CA ASP A 334 -2.02 -9.71 -4.85
C ASP A 334 -2.79 -10.51 -5.91
N ASN A 335 -2.82 -11.83 -5.71
CA ASN A 335 -3.66 -12.80 -6.40
C ASN A 335 -4.26 -13.79 -5.37
N PHE A 336 -4.47 -13.31 -4.14
CA PHE A 336 -4.91 -14.13 -3.02
C PHE A 336 -6.10 -13.51 -2.29
N GLU A 337 -5.94 -12.32 -1.73
CA GLU A 337 -7.02 -11.57 -1.08
C GLU A 337 -7.88 -10.86 -2.13
N SER A 338 -7.23 -10.40 -3.20
CA SER A 338 -7.87 -9.83 -4.39
C SER A 338 -7.08 -10.22 -5.65
N HIS A 339 -7.63 -9.91 -6.82
CA HIS A 339 -6.93 -10.08 -8.09
C HIS A 339 -6.57 -8.69 -8.61
N ASP A 340 -5.35 -8.23 -8.29
CA ASP A 340 -4.94 -6.86 -8.62
C ASP A 340 -4.42 -6.77 -10.06
N GLU A 341 -5.30 -6.36 -10.98
CA GLU A 341 -5.01 -6.17 -12.40
C GLU A 341 -4.35 -4.82 -12.71
N ARG A 342 -4.13 -3.96 -11.70
CA ARG A 342 -3.45 -2.67 -11.91
C ARG A 342 -2.03 -2.89 -12.40
N GLU A 343 -1.62 -2.04 -13.31
CA GLU A 343 -0.28 -2.09 -13.87
C GLU A 343 0.76 -1.55 -12.89
N VAL A 344 1.90 -2.22 -12.83
CA VAL A 344 3.10 -1.74 -12.15
C VAL A 344 3.74 -0.68 -13.02
N ILE A 345 3.62 0.58 -12.62
CA ILE A 345 4.08 1.74 -13.40
C ILE A 345 5.41 2.31 -12.86
N PRO A 346 6.18 3.04 -13.70
CA PRO A 346 7.43 3.66 -13.27
C PRO A 346 7.26 4.63 -12.10
N ASN A 347 8.29 4.71 -11.26
CA ASN A 347 8.36 5.52 -10.03
C ASN A 347 7.35 5.08 -8.97
N THR A 348 6.99 3.80 -8.93
CA THR A 348 6.21 3.20 -7.84
C THR A 348 7.08 2.22 -7.05
N CYS A 349 6.74 2.05 -5.79
CA CYS A 349 7.39 1.10 -4.89
C CYS A 349 6.35 0.21 -4.21
N PHE A 350 6.72 -1.04 -3.96
CA PHE A 350 5.87 -2.03 -3.31
C PHE A 350 6.71 -3.05 -2.56
N SER A 351 6.13 -3.73 -1.58
CA SER A 351 6.75 -4.85 -0.88
C SER A 351 6.70 -6.14 -1.73
N ILE A 352 7.65 -7.04 -1.49
CA ILE A 352 7.61 -8.46 -1.85
C ILE A 352 7.93 -9.23 -0.57
N GLU A 353 6.90 -9.83 0.04
CA GLU A 353 6.93 -10.34 1.41
C GLU A 353 6.27 -11.72 1.57
N PRO A 354 6.59 -12.72 0.74
CA PRO A 354 6.01 -14.04 0.90
C PRO A 354 6.32 -14.63 2.28
N GLY A 355 5.34 -15.36 2.84
CA GLY A 355 5.49 -16.02 4.13
C GLY A 355 4.83 -17.39 4.18
N ILE A 356 5.29 -18.23 5.11
CA ILE A 356 4.70 -19.51 5.50
C ILE A 356 4.39 -19.44 7.00
N TYR A 357 3.14 -19.67 7.37
CA TYR A 357 2.63 -19.50 8.73
C TYR A 357 2.20 -20.85 9.32
N LEU A 358 3.18 -21.53 9.92
CA LEU A 358 2.99 -22.82 10.61
C LEU A 358 2.43 -22.61 12.02
N PRO A 359 1.82 -23.63 12.64
CA PRO A 359 1.37 -23.52 14.03
C PRO A 359 2.50 -23.23 15.03
N GLU A 360 3.71 -23.68 14.75
CA GLU A 360 4.87 -23.51 15.62
C GLU A 360 5.62 -22.19 15.41
N PHE A 361 5.63 -21.65 14.18
CA PHE A 361 6.19 -20.33 13.83
C PHE A 361 5.72 -19.87 12.45
N GLY A 362 5.66 -18.56 12.24
CA GLY A 362 5.52 -17.95 10.93
C GLY A 362 6.86 -17.37 10.47
N LEU A 363 7.19 -17.56 9.20
CA LEU A 363 8.42 -17.06 8.60
C LEU A 363 8.07 -16.25 7.35
N ARG A 364 8.46 -14.97 7.35
CA ARG A 364 8.33 -14.03 6.24
C ARG A 364 9.70 -13.44 5.91
N SER A 365 9.95 -13.15 4.66
CA SER A 365 11.13 -12.41 4.21
C SER A 365 10.68 -11.34 3.23
N GLU A 366 10.99 -10.12 3.56
CA GLU A 366 10.45 -8.95 2.85
C GLU A 366 11.55 -8.05 2.30
N VAL A 367 11.25 -7.48 1.15
CA VAL A 367 12.04 -6.42 0.50
C VAL A 367 11.10 -5.39 -0.14
N ASN A 368 11.60 -4.17 -0.33
CA ASN A 368 10.92 -3.17 -1.15
C ASN A 368 11.51 -3.13 -2.57
N MET A 369 10.63 -3.04 -3.54
CA MET A 369 10.96 -3.01 -4.96
C MET A 369 10.56 -1.67 -5.57
N LEU A 370 11.54 -0.85 -5.94
CA LEU A 370 11.34 0.42 -6.65
C LEU A 370 11.45 0.18 -8.16
N VAL A 371 10.40 0.56 -8.89
CA VAL A 371 10.37 0.48 -10.35
C VAL A 371 10.67 1.87 -10.94
N ARG A 372 11.58 1.90 -11.91
CA ARG A 372 11.90 3.06 -12.75
C ARG A 372 11.61 2.73 -14.21
N THR A 373 11.68 3.72 -15.08
CA THR A 373 11.59 3.47 -16.53
C THR A 373 12.72 2.54 -16.98
N GLY A 374 12.38 1.33 -17.39
CA GLY A 374 13.34 0.32 -17.89
C GLY A 374 14.20 -0.36 -16.83
N ALA A 375 14.01 -0.06 -15.54
CA ALA A 375 14.79 -0.65 -14.44
C ALA A 375 13.91 -0.93 -13.22
N ALA A 376 14.28 -1.96 -12.45
CA ALA A 376 13.66 -2.26 -11.17
C ALA A 376 14.73 -2.73 -10.17
N GLU A 377 14.74 -2.16 -8.98
CA GLU A 377 15.74 -2.43 -7.95
C GLU A 377 15.10 -2.74 -6.59
N VAL A 378 15.73 -3.64 -5.86
CA VAL A 378 15.47 -3.78 -4.42
C VAL A 378 16.18 -2.64 -3.71
N THR A 379 15.46 -1.87 -2.90
CA THR A 379 15.98 -0.61 -2.35
C THR A 379 16.81 -0.79 -1.08
N GLY A 380 16.72 -1.93 -0.42
CA GLY A 380 17.44 -2.25 0.82
C GLY A 380 18.20 -3.56 0.73
N ARG A 381 18.66 -4.03 1.89
CA ARG A 381 19.36 -5.30 2.00
C ARG A 381 18.39 -6.46 1.82
N ILE A 382 18.87 -7.53 1.21
CA ILE A 382 18.12 -8.77 1.00
C ILE A 382 18.63 -9.81 2.01
N GLN A 383 17.80 -10.27 2.90
CA GLN A 383 18.18 -11.32 3.84
C GLN A 383 18.48 -12.62 3.09
N GLN A 384 19.70 -13.15 3.24
CA GLN A 384 20.15 -14.40 2.60
C GLN A 384 20.13 -15.58 3.53
N GLU A 385 20.22 -15.34 4.82
CA GLU A 385 20.23 -16.34 5.89
C GLU A 385 19.48 -15.84 7.12
N VAL A 386 18.95 -16.74 7.93
CA VAL A 386 18.39 -16.40 9.25
C VAL A 386 19.53 -15.90 10.13
N VAL A 387 19.35 -14.77 10.80
CA VAL A 387 20.37 -14.19 11.70
C VAL A 387 20.53 -15.09 12.93
N LEU A 388 21.74 -15.59 13.19
CA LEU A 388 22.06 -16.24 14.46
C LEU A 388 22.33 -15.16 15.53
N ILE A 389 21.56 -15.23 16.61
CA ILE A 389 21.50 -14.24 17.69
C ILE A 389 22.25 -14.71 18.91
#